data_28046a164ca61c44b2525331f3577782
#
_entry.id   28046a164ca61c44b2525331f3577782
#
_cell.length_a   1.000
_cell.length_b   1.000
_cell.length_c   1.000
_cell.angle_alpha   90.00
_cell.angle_beta   90.00
_cell.angle_gamma   90.00
#
_symmetry.space_group_name_H-M   'P 1'
#
loop_
_entity.id
_entity.type
_entity.pdbx_description
1 polymer ?
#
loop_
_entity_poly.entity_id
_entity_poly.type
_entity_poly.pdbx_seq_one_letter_code
_entity_poly.pdbx_strand_id
1 'polypeptide(L)'
;MSAETFKADYQGATVCPSPNFEERKDGAKPQFLVLHYTGMENAESAERLLCSPEAKVSAHYVVEEDGKVVQLVQEAYRAWHAGESFWRGVTDVNSHSIGIEIVNGGPLLNFPDYPEKQIESVIKLCKSIIKKYSIEKRNVLGHSDIAPHRKSDPGEKFPWENLFKAGIGHFVRPALISGGRFMTNGESGRPVEAYQSMLALYGYGIDITGSFDERTQLVTKAFQRHFRPQKVDGVADVSTIDTLHRLLGTLKSLT
;
A
#
# COMPACT_ATOMS: atom_id res chain seq x y z
N MET A 1 -29.36 -0.46 1.16
CA MET A 1 -29.56 -1.92 1.29
C MET A 1 -28.95 -2.30 2.63
N SER A 2 -29.67 -3.04 3.48
CA SER A 2 -29.08 -3.58 4.71
C SER A 2 -27.97 -4.54 4.30
N ALA A 3 -26.79 -4.41 4.91
CA ALA A 3 -25.69 -5.34 4.68
C ALA A 3 -26.10 -6.73 5.20
N GLU A 4 -26.45 -7.65 4.30
CA GLU A 4 -26.79 -9.01 4.65
C GLU A 4 -25.52 -9.76 5.08
N THR A 5 -25.65 -10.63 6.08
CA THR A 5 -24.57 -11.51 6.51
C THR A 5 -24.18 -12.45 5.36
N PHE A 6 -22.89 -12.57 5.07
CA PHE A 6 -22.35 -13.42 4.02
C PHE A 6 -21.32 -14.41 4.59
N LYS A 7 -20.99 -15.43 3.81
CA LYS A 7 -19.91 -16.37 4.16
C LYS A 7 -18.54 -15.71 3.84
N ALA A 8 -17.65 -15.70 4.82
CA ALA A 8 -16.32 -15.15 4.62
C ALA A 8 -15.56 -15.82 3.46
N ASP A 9 -14.88 -15.02 2.62
CA ASP A 9 -13.99 -15.50 1.58
C ASP A 9 -12.70 -16.12 2.15
N TYR A 10 -12.18 -15.54 3.24
CA TYR A 10 -11.05 -16.06 3.99
C TYR A 10 -11.53 -16.88 5.18
N GLN A 11 -11.22 -18.17 5.24
CA GLN A 11 -11.73 -19.10 6.25
C GLN A 11 -11.39 -18.69 7.70
N GLY A 12 -10.35 -17.91 7.92
CA GLY A 12 -9.94 -17.41 9.23
C GLY A 12 -10.62 -16.11 9.66
N ALA A 13 -11.53 -15.54 8.85
CA ALA A 13 -12.16 -14.27 9.15
C ALA A 13 -13.54 -14.44 9.81
N THR A 14 -13.86 -13.57 10.76
CA THR A 14 -15.25 -13.25 11.15
C THR A 14 -15.84 -12.24 10.17
N VAL A 15 -17.15 -12.05 10.17
CA VAL A 15 -17.83 -11.15 9.24
C VAL A 15 -18.53 -10.02 9.99
N CYS A 16 -18.25 -8.76 9.58
CA CYS A 16 -18.94 -7.55 10.00
C CYS A 16 -19.30 -6.76 8.75
N PRO A 17 -20.50 -6.92 8.14
CA PRO A 17 -20.78 -6.41 6.82
C PRO A 17 -20.80 -4.88 6.76
N SER A 18 -20.01 -4.28 5.86
CA SER A 18 -20.09 -2.87 5.51
C SER A 18 -21.12 -2.63 4.42
N PRO A 19 -21.94 -1.57 4.49
CA PRO A 19 -22.83 -1.18 3.40
C PRO A 19 -22.13 -0.41 2.27
N ASN A 20 -20.85 -0.05 2.45
CA ASN A 20 -20.08 0.81 1.57
C ASN A 20 -19.35 0.01 0.50
N PHE A 21 -20.07 -0.54 -0.46
CA PHE A 21 -19.49 -1.28 -1.58
C PHE A 21 -20.37 -1.15 -2.83
N GLU A 22 -19.82 -1.54 -3.94
CA GLU A 22 -20.52 -1.62 -5.23
C GLU A 22 -19.93 -2.73 -6.11
N GLU A 23 -20.53 -2.97 -7.27
CA GLU A 23 -19.97 -3.86 -8.27
C GLU A 23 -18.61 -3.33 -8.78
N ARG A 24 -17.68 -4.25 -9.09
CA ARG A 24 -16.44 -3.86 -9.76
C ARG A 24 -16.73 -3.36 -11.16
N LYS A 25 -16.21 -2.19 -11.51
CA LYS A 25 -16.44 -1.59 -12.83
C LYS A 25 -15.88 -2.47 -13.94
N ASP A 26 -16.60 -2.55 -15.02
CA ASP A 26 -16.23 -3.27 -16.25
C ASP A 26 -15.83 -4.75 -16.02
N GLY A 27 -16.37 -5.37 -14.97
CA GLY A 27 -16.05 -6.75 -14.61
C GLY A 27 -14.60 -6.95 -14.16
N ALA A 28 -13.94 -5.89 -13.68
CA ALA A 28 -12.55 -5.92 -13.23
C ALA A 28 -12.34 -6.98 -12.14
N LYS A 29 -11.15 -7.57 -12.17
CA LYS A 29 -10.71 -8.53 -11.15
C LYS A 29 -9.58 -7.93 -10.30
N PRO A 30 -9.42 -8.36 -9.04
CA PRO A 30 -8.30 -7.94 -8.22
C PRO A 30 -6.95 -8.26 -8.87
N GLN A 31 -6.14 -7.23 -9.08
CA GLN A 31 -4.77 -7.29 -9.59
C GLN A 31 -3.79 -6.71 -8.56
N PHE A 32 -4.32 -5.95 -7.60
CA PHE A 32 -3.55 -5.27 -6.55
C PHE A 32 -4.00 -5.71 -5.16
N LEU A 33 -3.07 -5.73 -4.24
CA LEU A 33 -3.31 -5.84 -2.81
C LEU A 33 -2.82 -4.54 -2.17
N VAL A 34 -3.72 -3.79 -1.54
CA VAL A 34 -3.39 -2.50 -0.93
C VAL A 34 -3.49 -2.59 0.58
N LEU A 35 -2.40 -2.26 1.25
CA LEU A 35 -2.28 -2.28 2.70
C LEU A 35 -2.40 -0.86 3.26
N HIS A 36 -3.19 -0.75 4.34
CA HIS A 36 -3.50 0.49 5.04
C HIS A 36 -3.20 0.35 6.52
N TYR A 37 -3.01 1.45 7.21
CA TYR A 37 -3.31 1.51 8.64
C TYR A 37 -4.63 2.25 8.83
N THR A 38 -5.38 1.90 9.88
CA THR A 38 -6.68 2.52 10.16
C THR A 38 -6.56 4.00 10.56
N GLY A 39 -5.44 4.43 11.12
CA GLY A 39 -5.28 5.76 11.73
C GLY A 39 -6.23 5.99 12.91
N MET A 40 -6.73 4.91 13.52
CA MET A 40 -7.70 4.95 14.60
C MET A 40 -7.13 4.31 15.87
N GLU A 41 -7.72 4.66 17.01
CA GLU A 41 -7.22 4.28 18.33
C GLU A 41 -7.31 2.77 18.59
N ASN A 42 -8.33 2.12 18.04
CA ASN A 42 -8.58 0.68 18.25
C ASN A 42 -9.44 0.09 17.12
N ALA A 43 -9.55 -1.25 17.12
CA ALA A 43 -10.32 -2.02 16.16
C ALA A 43 -11.80 -1.65 16.13
N GLU A 44 -12.43 -1.50 17.30
CA GLU A 44 -13.87 -1.18 17.40
C GLU A 44 -14.21 0.14 16.70
N SER A 45 -13.38 1.17 16.90
CA SER A 45 -13.55 2.47 16.26
C SER A 45 -13.37 2.38 14.74
N ALA A 46 -12.40 1.57 14.28
CA ALA A 46 -12.17 1.35 12.85
C ALA A 46 -13.34 0.61 12.19
N GLU A 47 -13.80 -0.47 12.78
CA GLU A 47 -14.95 -1.24 12.27
C GLU A 47 -16.22 -0.40 12.25
N ARG A 48 -16.49 0.37 13.30
CA ARG A 48 -17.64 1.28 13.37
C ARG A 48 -17.61 2.31 12.23
N LEU A 49 -16.44 2.89 11.93
CA LEU A 49 -16.29 3.82 10.83
C LEU A 49 -16.51 3.14 9.47
N LEU A 50 -15.81 2.03 9.23
CA LEU A 50 -15.83 1.34 7.94
C LEU A 50 -17.19 0.67 7.64
N CYS A 51 -18.01 0.41 8.67
CA CYS A 51 -19.36 -0.12 8.55
C CYS A 51 -20.46 0.96 8.64
N SER A 52 -20.10 2.25 8.84
CA SER A 52 -21.05 3.35 8.83
C SER A 52 -21.38 3.78 7.40
N PRO A 53 -22.66 3.82 6.99
CA PRO A 53 -23.06 4.28 5.67
C PRO A 53 -22.71 5.75 5.41
N GLU A 54 -22.63 6.56 6.46
CA GLU A 54 -22.30 7.99 6.39
C GLU A 54 -20.82 8.22 6.06
N ALA A 55 -19.94 7.30 6.43
CA ALA A 55 -18.50 7.42 6.24
C ALA A 55 -18.08 7.31 4.77
N LYS A 56 -18.86 6.60 3.93
CA LYS A 56 -18.58 6.38 2.50
C LYS A 56 -17.16 5.87 2.21
N VAL A 57 -16.63 5.10 3.14
CA VAL A 57 -15.35 4.38 3.05
C VAL A 57 -15.54 2.95 3.54
N SER A 58 -14.73 2.04 3.06
CA SER A 58 -14.70 0.65 3.51
C SER A 58 -13.37 -0.01 3.15
N ALA A 59 -13.16 -1.22 3.61
CA ALA A 59 -12.11 -2.13 3.14
C ALA A 59 -12.69 -3.54 3.01
N HIS A 60 -11.95 -4.45 2.38
CA HIS A 60 -12.38 -5.84 2.35
C HIS A 60 -12.15 -6.51 3.71
N TYR A 61 -11.03 -6.20 4.35
CA TYR A 61 -10.63 -6.79 5.61
C TYR A 61 -10.09 -5.74 6.60
N VAL A 62 -10.29 -6.03 7.89
CA VAL A 62 -9.59 -5.41 9.00
C VAL A 62 -8.78 -6.49 9.71
N VAL A 63 -7.55 -6.19 10.10
CA VAL A 63 -6.71 -7.04 10.94
C VAL A 63 -6.44 -6.33 12.26
N GLU A 64 -6.98 -6.89 13.35
CA GLU A 64 -6.87 -6.34 14.69
C GLU A 64 -5.47 -6.59 15.29
N GLU A 65 -5.12 -5.90 16.36
CA GLU A 65 -3.80 -5.97 17.00
C GLU A 65 -3.45 -7.36 17.54
N ASP A 66 -4.46 -8.13 17.96
CA ASP A 66 -4.31 -9.52 18.43
C ASP A 66 -4.22 -10.54 17.30
N GLY A 67 -4.36 -10.07 16.05
CA GLY A 67 -4.31 -10.86 14.84
C GLY A 67 -5.67 -11.41 14.38
N LYS A 68 -6.77 -11.02 15.01
CA LYS A 68 -8.12 -11.37 14.54
C LYS A 68 -8.35 -10.69 13.18
N VAL A 69 -8.94 -11.43 12.24
CA VAL A 69 -9.30 -10.94 10.90
C VAL A 69 -10.81 -10.79 10.80
N VAL A 70 -11.25 -9.62 10.38
CA VAL A 70 -12.66 -9.30 10.16
C VAL A 70 -12.86 -8.96 8.69
N GLN A 71 -13.82 -9.60 8.02
CA GLN A 71 -14.17 -9.29 6.64
C GLN A 71 -15.40 -8.37 6.62
N LEU A 72 -15.26 -7.23 5.93
CA LEU A 72 -16.30 -6.20 5.85
C LEU A 72 -17.02 -6.21 4.50
N VAL A 73 -16.28 -6.46 3.42
CA VAL A 73 -16.80 -6.52 2.04
C VAL A 73 -16.31 -7.80 1.40
N GLN A 74 -17.21 -8.48 0.66
CA GLN A 74 -16.83 -9.68 -0.10
C GLN A 74 -15.82 -9.29 -1.20
N GLU A 75 -14.83 -10.15 -1.44
CA GLU A 75 -13.77 -9.91 -2.43
C GLU A 75 -14.30 -9.75 -3.87
N ALA A 76 -15.48 -10.26 -4.14
CA ALA A 76 -16.14 -10.09 -5.44
C ALA A 76 -16.53 -8.64 -5.72
N TYR A 77 -16.79 -7.86 -4.68
CA TYR A 77 -17.23 -6.47 -4.79
C TYR A 77 -16.08 -5.46 -4.68
N ARG A 78 -16.37 -4.22 -5.01
CA ARG A 78 -15.49 -3.07 -4.94
C ARG A 78 -15.68 -2.37 -3.59
N ALA A 79 -14.75 -2.52 -2.67
CA ALA A 79 -14.68 -1.71 -1.46
C ALA A 79 -14.10 -0.31 -1.78
N TRP A 80 -14.34 0.67 -0.91
CA TRP A 80 -13.98 2.07 -1.11
C TRP A 80 -12.81 2.47 -0.20
N HIS A 81 -11.58 2.01 -0.53
CA HIS A 81 -10.37 2.22 0.31
C HIS A 81 -9.26 3.02 -0.37
N ALA A 82 -9.19 3.01 -1.72
CA ALA A 82 -8.06 3.61 -2.44
C ALA A 82 -8.29 5.09 -2.79
N GLY A 83 -9.56 5.52 -3.00
CA GLY A 83 -9.90 6.87 -3.43
C GLY A 83 -9.23 7.24 -4.76
N GLU A 84 -8.90 8.52 -4.95
CA GLU A 84 -8.09 8.97 -6.08
C GLU A 84 -6.68 8.39 -5.97
N SER A 85 -6.28 7.61 -6.96
CA SER A 85 -5.09 6.79 -6.89
C SER A 85 -4.59 6.39 -8.29
N PHE A 86 -3.34 5.97 -8.38
CA PHE A 86 -2.71 5.52 -9.61
C PHE A 86 -1.67 4.45 -9.34
N TRP A 87 -1.68 3.38 -10.13
CA TRP A 87 -0.59 2.43 -10.20
C TRP A 87 -0.51 1.78 -11.57
N ARG A 88 0.67 1.87 -12.23
CA ARG A 88 0.93 1.20 -13.52
C ARG A 88 -0.15 1.46 -14.58
N GLY A 89 -0.62 2.69 -14.71
CA GLY A 89 -1.64 3.10 -15.68
C GLY A 89 -3.09 2.91 -15.20
N VAL A 90 -3.32 2.29 -14.04
CA VAL A 90 -4.66 2.09 -13.49
C VAL A 90 -5.00 3.22 -12.52
N THR A 91 -6.11 3.91 -12.75
CA THR A 91 -6.64 5.02 -11.91
C THR A 91 -7.79 4.60 -11.01
N ASP A 92 -8.60 3.62 -11.41
CA ASP A 92 -9.64 3.03 -10.54
C ASP A 92 -9.08 1.83 -9.78
N VAL A 93 -8.17 2.11 -8.83
CA VAL A 93 -7.55 1.06 -8.04
C VAL A 93 -8.57 0.30 -7.19
N ASN A 94 -9.65 0.94 -6.72
CA ASN A 94 -10.71 0.26 -5.96
C ASN A 94 -11.30 -0.94 -6.73
N SER A 95 -11.59 -0.78 -8.03
CA SER A 95 -12.13 -1.89 -8.85
C SER A 95 -11.12 -3.01 -9.09
N HIS A 96 -9.83 -2.71 -8.99
CA HIS A 96 -8.76 -3.64 -9.32
C HIS A 96 -8.00 -4.18 -8.11
N SER A 97 -8.49 -3.95 -6.88
CA SER A 97 -7.74 -4.32 -5.67
C SER A 97 -8.57 -5.01 -4.60
N ILE A 98 -7.85 -5.62 -3.67
CA ILE A 98 -8.32 -5.96 -2.33
C ILE A 98 -7.63 -5.03 -1.34
N GLY A 99 -8.38 -4.33 -0.50
CA GLY A 99 -7.84 -3.46 0.56
C GLY A 99 -7.89 -4.14 1.91
N ILE A 100 -6.79 -4.04 2.66
CA ILE A 100 -6.65 -4.55 4.03
C ILE A 100 -6.30 -3.39 4.94
N GLU A 101 -7.17 -3.08 5.88
CA GLU A 101 -6.93 -2.16 6.98
C GLU A 101 -6.27 -2.90 8.14
N ILE A 102 -5.16 -2.39 8.63
CA ILE A 102 -4.38 -2.95 9.73
C ILE A 102 -4.50 -1.98 10.90
N VAL A 103 -5.07 -2.44 12.02
CA VAL A 103 -5.32 -1.54 13.16
C VAL A 103 -4.00 -1.01 13.69
N ASN A 104 -3.82 0.28 13.54
CA ASN A 104 -2.67 1.04 14.03
C ASN A 104 -3.03 2.53 14.00
N GLY A 105 -2.71 3.25 15.06
CA GLY A 105 -3.04 4.67 15.19
C GLY A 105 -2.30 5.61 14.24
N GLY A 106 -1.26 5.12 13.58
CA GLY A 106 -0.45 5.94 12.70
C GLY A 106 0.23 7.12 13.41
N PRO A 107 0.77 8.08 12.66
CA PRO A 107 1.53 9.22 13.22
C PRO A 107 0.78 10.08 14.23
N LEU A 108 -0.54 10.19 14.08
CA LEU A 108 -1.38 10.99 14.98
C LEU A 108 -1.51 10.39 16.40
N LEU A 109 -1.31 9.08 16.54
CA LEU A 109 -1.39 8.35 17.80
C LEU A 109 -0.04 7.69 18.15
N ASN A 110 1.04 8.45 18.06
CA ASN A 110 2.41 8.06 18.37
C ASN A 110 2.99 6.93 17.49
N PHE A 111 2.33 6.58 16.41
CA PHE A 111 2.70 5.54 15.45
C PHE A 111 3.34 4.31 16.14
N PRO A 112 2.53 3.47 16.82
CA PRO A 112 3.06 2.29 17.49
C PRO A 112 3.63 1.29 16.49
N ASP A 113 4.48 0.39 16.98
CA ASP A 113 4.95 -0.73 16.16
C ASP A 113 3.81 -1.73 15.94
N TYR A 114 3.84 -2.44 14.83
CA TYR A 114 2.85 -3.47 14.51
C TYR A 114 3.14 -4.73 15.33
N PRO A 115 2.16 -5.25 16.12
CA PRO A 115 2.33 -6.48 16.88
C PRO A 115 2.66 -7.68 15.98
N GLU A 116 3.52 -8.58 16.46
CA GLU A 116 3.95 -9.76 15.69
C GLU A 116 2.76 -10.63 15.27
N LYS A 117 1.81 -10.90 16.18
CA LYS A 117 0.60 -11.66 15.89
C LYS A 117 -0.25 -11.03 14.78
N GLN A 118 -0.35 -9.71 14.76
CA GLN A 118 -1.04 -8.97 13.72
C GLN A 118 -0.38 -9.20 12.36
N ILE A 119 0.95 -9.05 12.30
CA ILE A 119 1.71 -9.24 11.04
C ILE A 119 1.67 -10.70 10.58
N GLU A 120 1.68 -11.68 11.47
CA GLU A 120 1.46 -13.08 11.09
C GLU A 120 0.11 -13.31 10.42
N SER A 121 -0.95 -12.68 10.93
CA SER A 121 -2.30 -12.76 10.35
C SER A 121 -2.37 -12.03 9.01
N VAL A 122 -1.75 -10.85 8.89
CA VAL A 122 -1.60 -10.13 7.61
C VAL A 122 -0.90 -11.02 6.58
N ILE A 123 0.19 -11.68 6.95
CA ILE A 123 0.92 -12.60 6.05
C ILE A 123 0.05 -13.75 5.58
N LYS A 124 -0.70 -14.40 6.48
CA LYS A 124 -1.60 -15.52 6.12
C LYS A 124 -2.71 -15.06 5.17
N LEU A 125 -3.35 -13.93 5.46
CA LEU A 125 -4.40 -13.35 4.64
C LEU A 125 -3.87 -12.94 3.26
N CYS A 126 -2.75 -12.22 3.20
CA CYS A 126 -2.11 -11.82 1.95
C CYS A 126 -1.77 -13.03 1.06
N LYS A 127 -1.21 -14.11 1.62
CA LYS A 127 -0.92 -15.35 0.86
C LYS A 127 -2.18 -15.96 0.26
N SER A 128 -3.29 -15.98 1.00
CA SER A 128 -4.57 -16.50 0.51
C SER A 128 -5.08 -15.68 -0.68
N ILE A 129 -5.11 -14.37 -0.55
CA ILE A 129 -5.58 -13.44 -1.59
C ILE A 129 -4.67 -13.52 -2.84
N ILE A 130 -3.34 -13.43 -2.66
CA ILE A 130 -2.37 -13.51 -3.75
C ILE A 130 -2.51 -14.82 -4.52
N LYS A 131 -2.68 -15.95 -3.83
CA LYS A 131 -2.90 -17.25 -4.46
C LYS A 131 -4.21 -17.31 -5.25
N LYS A 132 -5.29 -16.77 -4.69
CA LYS A 132 -6.63 -16.78 -5.32
C LYS A 132 -6.67 -15.95 -6.60
N TYR A 133 -6.04 -14.78 -6.61
CA TYR A 133 -6.09 -13.82 -7.71
C TYR A 133 -4.82 -13.75 -8.56
N SER A 134 -3.79 -14.53 -8.24
CA SER A 134 -2.49 -14.52 -8.94
C SER A 134 -1.85 -13.13 -8.98
N ILE A 135 -1.93 -12.39 -7.85
CA ILE A 135 -1.41 -11.01 -7.77
C ILE A 135 0.11 -11.01 -7.92
N GLU A 136 0.61 -10.23 -8.87
CA GLU A 136 2.05 -10.05 -9.09
C GLU A 136 2.74 -9.45 -7.85
N LYS A 137 3.99 -9.83 -7.60
CA LYS A 137 4.75 -9.36 -6.43
C LYS A 137 4.81 -7.83 -6.32
N ARG A 138 5.04 -7.11 -7.43
CA ARG A 138 5.10 -5.64 -7.46
C ARG A 138 3.73 -4.95 -7.35
N ASN A 139 2.67 -5.71 -7.23
CA ASN A 139 1.30 -5.24 -7.05
C ASN A 139 0.80 -5.40 -5.60
N VAL A 140 1.68 -5.73 -4.67
CA VAL A 140 1.44 -5.62 -3.22
C VAL A 140 1.96 -4.26 -2.77
N LEU A 141 1.06 -3.38 -2.36
CA LEU A 141 1.26 -1.94 -2.30
C LEU A 141 0.82 -1.37 -0.94
N GLY A 142 1.46 -0.31 -0.52
CA GLY A 142 0.90 0.59 0.48
C GLY A 142 -0.04 1.62 -0.16
N HIS A 143 -0.96 2.18 0.61
CA HIS A 143 -1.80 3.27 0.13
C HIS A 143 -0.96 4.48 -0.32
N SER A 144 0.15 4.75 0.37
CA SER A 144 1.10 5.79 -0.02
C SER A 144 1.73 5.57 -1.39
N ASP A 145 1.89 4.33 -1.85
CA ASP A 145 2.44 4.05 -3.18
C ASP A 145 1.51 4.52 -4.29
N ILE A 146 0.20 4.32 -4.11
CA ILE A 146 -0.82 4.64 -5.12
C ILE A 146 -1.38 6.05 -5.00
N ALA A 147 -1.21 6.71 -3.86
CA ALA A 147 -1.73 8.05 -3.58
C ALA A 147 -0.73 8.91 -2.76
N PRO A 148 0.51 9.10 -3.24
CA PRO A 148 1.61 9.71 -2.47
C PRO A 148 1.35 11.14 -2.04
N HIS A 149 0.46 11.86 -2.72
CA HIS A 149 0.13 13.27 -2.44
C HIS A 149 -0.81 13.46 -1.25
N ARG A 150 -1.49 12.42 -0.77
CA ARG A 150 -2.50 12.53 0.29
C ARG A 150 -2.42 11.45 1.35
N LYS A 151 -1.60 10.41 1.15
CA LYS A 151 -1.56 9.22 2.00
C LYS A 151 -0.14 8.86 2.43
N SER A 152 -0.04 8.33 3.64
CA SER A 152 1.22 7.86 4.22
C SER A 152 1.15 6.41 4.72
N ASP A 153 -0.05 5.84 4.80
CA ASP A 153 -0.28 4.47 5.27
C ASP A 153 0.26 3.39 4.28
N PRO A 154 0.70 2.23 4.75
CA PRO A 154 0.79 1.79 6.14
C PRO A 154 2.01 2.36 6.90
N GLY A 155 2.77 3.28 6.33
CA GLY A 155 3.84 4.03 6.95
C GLY A 155 5.18 3.29 7.03
N GLU A 156 6.21 4.00 7.50
CA GLU A 156 7.59 3.53 7.56
C GLU A 156 7.85 2.45 8.62
N LYS A 157 6.95 2.29 9.60
CA LYS A 157 7.05 1.21 10.59
C LYS A 157 6.46 -0.11 10.13
N PHE A 158 5.76 -0.12 8.99
CA PHE A 158 5.21 -1.36 8.46
C PHE A 158 6.34 -2.30 7.99
N PRO A 159 6.35 -3.57 8.45
CA PRO A 159 7.49 -4.46 8.26
C PRO A 159 7.51 -5.14 6.88
N TRP A 160 7.68 -4.37 5.80
CA TRP A 160 7.73 -4.86 4.42
C TRP A 160 8.72 -6.01 4.20
N GLU A 161 9.89 -5.94 4.86
CA GLU A 161 10.90 -7.02 4.78
C GLU A 161 10.38 -8.36 5.33
N ASN A 162 9.51 -8.34 6.36
CA ASN A 162 8.92 -9.56 6.91
C ASN A 162 7.93 -10.19 5.92
N LEU A 163 7.13 -9.38 5.22
CA LEU A 163 6.25 -9.85 4.15
C LEU A 163 7.08 -10.47 3.02
N PHE A 164 8.15 -9.82 2.60
CA PHE A 164 9.05 -10.32 1.55
C PHE A 164 9.70 -11.66 1.94
N LYS A 165 10.21 -11.81 3.17
CA LYS A 165 10.74 -13.07 3.70
C LYS A 165 9.71 -14.19 3.69
N ALA A 166 8.42 -13.85 3.82
CA ALA A 166 7.30 -14.77 3.71
C ALA A 166 6.87 -15.03 2.25
N GLY A 167 7.55 -14.45 1.26
CA GLY A 167 7.27 -14.60 -0.18
C GLY A 167 6.24 -13.63 -0.75
N ILE A 168 5.85 -12.59 0.01
CA ILE A 168 4.85 -11.59 -0.35
C ILE A 168 5.54 -10.30 -0.77
N GLY A 169 5.07 -9.73 -1.89
CA GLY A 169 5.56 -8.44 -2.38
C GLY A 169 6.89 -8.54 -3.14
N HIS A 170 7.29 -7.41 -3.67
CA HIS A 170 8.57 -7.19 -4.36
C HIS A 170 9.42 -6.28 -3.49
N PHE A 171 10.61 -6.72 -3.11
CA PHE A 171 11.48 -6.00 -2.20
C PHE A 171 12.94 -6.34 -2.48
N VAL A 172 13.83 -5.40 -2.24
CA VAL A 172 15.28 -5.62 -2.17
C VAL A 172 15.79 -5.03 -0.87
N ARG A 173 16.85 -5.59 -0.32
CA ARG A 173 17.48 -4.98 0.86
C ARG A 173 17.95 -3.57 0.48
N PRO A 174 17.52 -2.51 1.20
CA PRO A 174 17.91 -1.14 0.86
C PRO A 174 19.42 -0.96 0.90
N ALA A 175 19.93 -0.12 0.01
CA ALA A 175 21.31 0.31 0.06
C ALA A 175 21.59 1.10 1.34
N LEU A 176 22.82 1.02 1.85
CA LEU A 176 23.22 1.76 3.04
C LEU A 176 23.09 3.27 2.79
N ILE A 177 22.59 3.99 3.80
CA ILE A 177 22.56 5.45 3.76
C ILE A 177 24.00 5.95 3.92
N SER A 178 24.47 6.67 2.93
CA SER A 178 25.83 7.24 2.87
C SER A 178 25.78 8.66 2.33
N GLY A 179 26.86 9.43 2.54
CA GLY A 179 27.05 10.71 1.88
C GLY A 179 27.19 10.56 0.35
N GLY A 180 27.05 11.66 -0.38
CA GLY A 180 27.17 11.67 -1.83
C GLY A 180 26.22 12.66 -2.49
N ARG A 181 26.08 12.56 -3.82
CA ARG A 181 25.11 13.35 -4.55
C ARG A 181 23.68 12.97 -4.15
N PHE A 182 22.82 13.95 -4.09
CA PHE A 182 21.39 13.79 -3.84
C PHE A 182 20.61 14.75 -4.74
N MET A 183 19.32 14.52 -4.88
CA MET A 183 18.39 15.43 -5.53
C MET A 183 17.26 15.78 -4.57
N THR A 184 16.88 17.05 -4.56
CA THR A 184 15.84 17.56 -3.66
C THR A 184 15.02 18.65 -4.37
N ASN A 185 13.98 19.12 -3.71
CA ASN A 185 13.09 20.14 -4.26
C ASN A 185 13.87 21.38 -4.74
N GLY A 186 13.55 21.84 -5.95
CA GLY A 186 14.18 22.96 -6.63
C GLY A 186 15.31 22.58 -7.59
N GLU A 187 15.81 21.35 -7.57
CA GLU A 187 16.80 20.89 -8.54
C GLU A 187 16.17 20.48 -9.86
N SER A 188 16.94 20.52 -10.95
CA SER A 188 16.45 20.21 -12.29
C SER A 188 17.53 19.64 -13.21
N GLY A 189 17.09 19.06 -14.34
CA GLY A 189 17.93 18.56 -15.41
C GLY A 189 17.87 17.05 -15.58
N ARG A 190 18.74 16.53 -16.47
CA ARG A 190 18.75 15.10 -16.85
C ARG A 190 18.81 14.09 -15.70
N PRO A 191 19.52 14.33 -14.57
CA PRO A 191 19.49 13.41 -13.44
C PRO A 191 18.10 13.27 -12.84
N VAL A 192 17.34 14.37 -12.75
CA VAL A 192 15.96 14.37 -12.25
C VAL A 192 15.03 13.62 -13.22
N GLU A 193 15.15 13.89 -14.54
CA GLU A 193 14.40 13.15 -15.58
C GLU A 193 14.64 11.65 -15.48
N ALA A 194 15.89 11.23 -15.31
CA ALA A 194 16.25 9.83 -15.18
C ALA A 194 15.63 9.20 -13.91
N TYR A 195 15.65 9.91 -12.79
CA TYR A 195 15.06 9.45 -11.52
C TYR A 195 13.53 9.33 -11.62
N GLN A 196 12.86 10.36 -12.16
CA GLN A 196 11.42 10.33 -12.41
C GLN A 196 11.03 9.17 -13.35
N SER A 197 11.82 8.95 -14.41
CA SER A 197 11.64 7.82 -15.34
C SER A 197 11.75 6.46 -14.63
N MET A 198 12.68 6.31 -13.71
CA MET A 198 12.82 5.09 -12.90
C MET A 198 11.61 4.85 -11.99
N LEU A 199 11.08 5.89 -11.34
CA LEU A 199 9.87 5.81 -10.51
C LEU A 199 8.64 5.45 -11.37
N ALA A 200 8.45 6.11 -12.51
CA ALA A 200 7.37 5.80 -13.46
C ALA A 200 7.45 4.36 -13.99
N LEU A 201 8.64 3.91 -14.36
CA LEU A 201 8.90 2.54 -14.85
C LEU A 201 8.57 1.49 -13.77
N TYR A 202 8.83 1.81 -12.50
CA TYR A 202 8.46 0.94 -11.39
C TYR A 202 6.94 0.85 -11.22
N GLY A 203 6.19 1.93 -11.45
CA GLY A 203 4.72 1.95 -11.41
C GLY A 203 4.10 3.20 -10.81
N TYR A 204 4.88 4.10 -10.22
CA TYR A 204 4.39 5.33 -9.61
C TYR A 204 3.76 6.29 -10.62
N GLY A 205 2.70 6.98 -10.20
CA GLY A 205 2.08 8.06 -10.98
C GLY A 205 2.88 9.35 -10.86
N ILE A 206 3.84 9.55 -11.75
CA ILE A 206 4.70 10.73 -11.79
C ILE A 206 4.96 11.15 -13.22
N ASP A 207 4.97 12.47 -13.48
CA ASP A 207 5.36 13.05 -14.76
C ASP A 207 6.88 13.23 -14.83
N ILE A 208 7.44 13.04 -16.02
CA ILE A 208 8.88 13.20 -16.28
C ILE A 208 9.12 14.63 -16.74
N THR A 209 9.25 15.54 -15.79
CA THR A 209 9.37 17.00 -16.05
C THR A 209 10.82 17.49 -16.07
N GLY A 210 11.74 16.70 -15.50
CA GLY A 210 13.11 17.13 -15.25
C GLY A 210 13.26 18.16 -14.13
N SER A 211 12.19 18.47 -13.41
CA SER A 211 12.19 19.34 -12.23
C SER A 211 11.84 18.54 -10.99
N PHE A 212 12.67 18.58 -9.96
CA PHE A 212 12.39 17.94 -8.69
C PHE A 212 11.44 18.86 -7.90
N ASP A 213 10.16 18.69 -8.18
CA ASP A 213 9.06 19.45 -7.60
C ASP A 213 8.46 18.75 -6.36
N GLU A 214 7.42 19.34 -5.79
CA GLU A 214 6.70 18.75 -4.64
C GLU A 214 6.14 17.36 -4.97
N ARG A 215 5.64 17.14 -6.19
CA ARG A 215 5.13 15.84 -6.62
C ARG A 215 6.24 14.78 -6.59
N THR A 216 7.41 15.10 -7.13
CA THR A 216 8.58 14.24 -7.10
C THR A 216 9.01 13.92 -5.67
N GLN A 217 8.99 14.93 -4.78
CA GLN A 217 9.32 14.74 -3.36
C GLN A 217 8.32 13.80 -2.67
N LEU A 218 7.02 13.96 -2.91
CA LEU A 218 5.98 13.12 -2.29
C LEU A 218 6.07 11.66 -2.78
N VAL A 219 6.31 11.44 -4.07
CA VAL A 219 6.55 10.09 -4.62
C VAL A 219 7.82 9.49 -4.04
N THR A 220 8.88 10.28 -3.87
CA THR A 220 10.13 9.84 -3.22
C THR A 220 9.87 9.40 -1.77
N LYS A 221 9.07 10.15 -1.00
CA LYS A 221 8.67 9.76 0.36
C LYS A 221 7.87 8.46 0.38
N ALA A 222 6.95 8.27 -0.56
CA ALA A 222 6.18 7.03 -0.67
C ALA A 222 7.11 5.84 -0.95
N PHE A 223 8.01 5.98 -1.91
CA PHE A 223 9.05 4.99 -2.20
C PHE A 223 9.90 4.67 -0.97
N GLN A 224 10.36 5.68 -0.24
CA GLN A 224 11.16 5.50 0.97
C GLN A 224 10.39 4.74 2.06
N ARG A 225 9.11 5.07 2.30
CA ARG A 225 8.27 4.34 3.29
C ARG A 225 8.21 2.85 3.01
N HIS A 226 8.11 2.48 1.76
CA HIS A 226 8.01 1.08 1.36
C HIS A 226 9.38 0.38 1.31
N PHE A 227 10.37 0.99 0.67
CA PHE A 227 11.60 0.31 0.26
C PHE A 227 12.86 0.72 1.03
N ARG A 228 12.82 1.85 1.72
CA ARG A 228 13.96 2.36 2.51
C ARG A 228 13.48 3.19 3.71
N PRO A 229 12.75 2.54 4.65
CA PRO A 229 12.03 3.24 5.73
C PRO A 229 12.91 3.87 6.80
N GLN A 230 14.23 3.61 6.80
CA GLN A 230 15.15 4.15 7.81
C GLN A 230 15.26 5.68 7.79
N LYS A 231 14.90 6.32 6.67
CA LYS A 231 14.92 7.78 6.51
C LYS A 231 13.93 8.22 5.43
N VAL A 232 12.78 8.73 5.84
CA VAL A 232 11.70 9.20 4.96
C VAL A 232 11.69 10.72 4.92
N ASP A 233 12.52 11.31 4.09
CA ASP A 233 12.69 12.78 3.96
C ASP A 233 12.28 13.34 2.59
N GLY A 234 12.11 12.46 1.60
CA GLY A 234 11.80 12.86 0.22
C GLY A 234 13.02 13.36 -0.56
N VAL A 235 14.22 13.14 -0.03
CA VAL A 235 15.47 13.40 -0.74
C VAL A 235 15.89 12.15 -1.51
N ALA A 236 16.10 12.27 -2.81
CA ALA A 236 16.64 11.19 -3.62
C ALA A 236 18.17 11.12 -3.42
N ASP A 237 18.58 10.56 -2.28
CA ASP A 237 19.97 10.29 -1.94
C ASP A 237 20.50 9.04 -2.66
N VAL A 238 21.80 8.77 -2.56
CA VAL A 238 22.45 7.61 -3.19
C VAL A 238 21.77 6.30 -2.77
N SER A 239 21.39 6.16 -1.50
CA SER A 239 20.69 4.98 -0.98
C SER A 239 19.34 4.79 -1.64
N THR A 240 18.54 5.85 -1.77
CA THR A 240 17.21 5.83 -2.41
C THR A 240 17.32 5.44 -3.89
N ILE A 241 18.23 6.09 -4.62
CA ILE A 241 18.44 5.86 -6.06
C ILE A 241 18.94 4.44 -6.32
N ASP A 242 19.93 3.97 -5.57
CA ASP A 242 20.50 2.62 -5.74
C ASP A 242 19.46 1.53 -5.37
N THR A 243 18.66 1.75 -4.33
CA THR A 243 17.56 0.84 -3.97
C THR A 243 16.55 0.71 -5.11
N LEU A 244 16.14 1.84 -5.71
CA LEU A 244 15.22 1.85 -6.86
C LEU A 244 15.85 1.16 -8.09
N HIS A 245 17.12 1.42 -8.37
CA HIS A 245 17.83 0.77 -9.47
C HIS A 245 17.91 -0.75 -9.30
N ARG A 246 18.20 -1.24 -8.09
CA ARG A 246 18.19 -2.69 -7.77
C ARG A 246 16.81 -3.30 -7.94
N LEU A 247 15.74 -2.64 -7.47
CA LEU A 247 14.37 -3.08 -7.67
C LEU A 247 14.04 -3.25 -9.16
N LEU A 248 14.39 -2.27 -9.98
CA LEU A 248 14.18 -2.34 -11.43
C LEU A 248 15.01 -3.47 -12.08
N GLY A 249 16.24 -3.69 -11.60
CA GLY A 249 17.09 -4.79 -12.08
C GLY A 249 16.48 -6.17 -11.84
N THR A 250 15.77 -6.36 -10.73
CA THR A 250 15.12 -7.63 -10.40
C THR A 250 13.80 -7.85 -11.16
N LEU A 251 13.18 -6.81 -11.73
CA LEU A 251 12.00 -6.98 -12.59
C LEU A 251 12.33 -7.72 -13.90
N LYS A 252 13.52 -7.51 -14.45
CA LYS A 252 13.97 -8.17 -15.70
C LYS A 252 14.17 -9.69 -15.57
N SER A 253 14.29 -10.18 -14.34
CA SER A 253 14.44 -11.63 -14.08
C SER A 253 13.10 -12.33 -13.78
N LEU A 254 11.98 -11.59 -13.79
CA LEU A 254 10.63 -12.08 -13.51
C LEU A 254 9.77 -12.21 -14.79
N THR A 255 10.31 -11.81 -15.95
CA THR A 255 9.73 -11.97 -17.29
C THR A 255 10.43 -13.08 -18.04
#